data_0d1fc7a9a01ad23e31fce595cc2b43aa
#
_entry.id   0d1fc7a9a01ad23e31fce595cc2b43aa
#
_cell.length_a   1.000
_cell.length_b   1.000
_cell.length_c   1.000
_cell.angle_alpha   90.00
_cell.angle_beta   90.00
_cell.angle_gamma   90.00
#
_symmetry.space_group_name_H-M   'P 1'
#
loop_
_entity.id
_entity.type
_entity.pdbx_description
1 polymer ?
#
loop_
_entity_poly.entity_id
_entity_poly.type
_entity_poly.pdbx_seq_one_letter_code
_entity_poly.pdbx_strand_id
1 'polypeptide(L)'
;MDTRNNWVTLQFEPKCRFNCFRRQSVIDSCIAGFKELEKFGFVFGEMGFPVNHVHLDVDVPKRYSIQVAEIMLKDHSAKRIFAEHPGFRKRYPRGGFWAGWEHHESTGRKDRKEAEEYIRNQLKHHNVTIIDDRQQKLTAFSAG
;
A
#
# COMPACT_ATOMS: atom_id res chain seq x y z
N MET A 1 29.14 10.15 -5.90
CA MET A 1 27.88 9.39 -5.88
C MET A 1 27.21 9.49 -4.53
N ASP A 2 25.97 9.91 -4.52
CA ASP A 2 25.24 10.02 -3.27
C ASP A 2 24.71 8.64 -2.88
N THR A 3 25.22 8.09 -1.77
CA THR A 3 24.84 6.77 -1.29
C THR A 3 23.78 6.83 -0.20
N ARG A 4 23.34 8.05 0.14
CA ARG A 4 22.32 8.19 1.20
C ARG A 4 20.95 7.79 0.68
N ASN A 5 20.26 7.00 1.47
CA ASN A 5 18.89 6.58 1.18
C ASN A 5 17.92 7.44 1.99
N ASN A 6 16.76 7.66 1.42
CA ASN A 6 15.68 8.38 2.09
C ASN A 6 14.56 7.39 2.42
N TRP A 7 14.90 6.38 3.21
CA TRP A 7 13.95 5.37 3.62
C TRP A 7 12.99 5.90 4.66
N VAL A 8 11.70 5.69 4.42
CA VAL A 8 10.66 6.06 5.36
C VAL A 8 9.69 4.89 5.51
N THR A 9 9.11 4.80 6.70
CA THR A 9 8.00 3.89 6.95
C THR A 9 6.73 4.73 6.98
N LEU A 10 5.78 4.38 6.13
CA LEU A 10 4.52 5.10 5.98
C LEU A 10 3.35 4.21 6.35
N GLN A 11 2.29 4.83 6.84
CA GLN A 11 1.05 4.14 7.14
C GLN A 11 -0.10 4.91 6.49
N PHE A 12 -0.94 4.21 5.73
CA PHE A 12 -2.14 4.80 5.13
C PHE A 12 -3.37 4.01 5.54
N GLU A 13 -4.48 4.71 5.71
CA GLU A 13 -5.77 4.11 6.03
C GLU A 13 -6.79 4.44 4.96
N PRO A 14 -7.60 3.46 4.50
CA PRO A 14 -8.76 3.77 3.66
C PRO A 14 -9.76 4.65 4.43
N LYS A 15 -10.54 5.42 3.70
CA LYS A 15 -11.60 6.22 4.32
C LYS A 15 -12.53 5.33 5.13
N CYS A 16 -12.88 5.81 6.33
CA CYS A 16 -13.75 5.11 7.29
C CYS A 16 -13.18 3.78 7.75
N ARG A 17 -11.87 3.57 7.62
CA ARG A 17 -11.15 2.35 8.03
C ARG A 17 -11.83 1.09 7.51
N PHE A 18 -12.21 1.11 6.24
CA PHE A 18 -12.86 -0.05 5.64
C PHE A 18 -11.91 -1.25 5.57
N ASN A 19 -12.41 -2.44 5.92
CA ASN A 19 -11.63 -3.67 6.00
C ASN A 19 -11.36 -4.27 4.61
N CYS A 20 -10.88 -3.48 3.67
CA CYS A 20 -10.72 -3.88 2.27
C CYS A 20 -9.54 -4.81 2.04
N PHE A 21 -8.54 -4.77 2.91
CA PHE A 21 -7.33 -5.60 2.74
C PHE A 21 -7.50 -7.02 3.28
N ARG A 22 -8.72 -7.48 3.40
CA ARG A 22 -9.04 -8.89 3.60
C ARG A 22 -8.96 -9.67 2.29
N ARG A 23 -9.09 -8.99 1.15
CA ARG A 23 -9.06 -9.63 -0.16
C ARG A 23 -7.71 -9.43 -0.83
N GLN A 24 -7.11 -10.53 -1.25
CA GLN A 24 -5.79 -10.49 -1.89
C GLN A 24 -5.79 -9.67 -3.17
N SER A 25 -6.89 -9.71 -3.94
CA SER A 25 -6.98 -8.93 -5.19
C SER A 25 -6.88 -7.42 -4.94
N VAL A 26 -7.44 -6.93 -3.82
CA VAL A 26 -7.34 -5.52 -3.45
C VAL A 26 -5.91 -5.17 -3.03
N ILE A 27 -5.28 -6.05 -2.26
CA ILE A 27 -3.87 -5.89 -1.88
C ILE A 27 -3.00 -5.82 -3.13
N ASP A 28 -3.22 -6.73 -4.09
CA ASP A 28 -2.44 -6.78 -5.33
C ASP A 28 -2.60 -5.49 -6.15
N SER A 29 -3.82 -4.96 -6.23
CA SER A 29 -4.08 -3.69 -6.93
C SER A 29 -3.36 -2.53 -6.26
N CYS A 30 -3.38 -2.50 -4.93
CA CYS A 30 -2.70 -1.48 -4.15
C CYS A 30 -1.18 -1.52 -4.40
N ILE A 31 -0.59 -2.71 -4.30
CA ILE A 31 0.84 -2.91 -4.55
C ILE A 31 1.21 -2.51 -5.97
N ALA A 32 0.41 -2.93 -6.95
CA ALA A 32 0.66 -2.57 -8.35
C ALA A 32 0.64 -1.06 -8.55
N GLY A 33 -0.30 -0.37 -7.90
CA GLY A 33 -0.36 1.09 -7.96
C GLY A 33 0.86 1.76 -7.35
N PHE A 34 1.30 1.29 -6.19
CA PHE A 34 2.53 1.80 -5.57
C PHE A 34 3.73 1.58 -6.49
N LYS A 35 3.85 0.38 -7.04
CA LYS A 35 5.01 0.00 -7.87
C LYS A 35 5.07 0.73 -9.20
N GLU A 36 4.00 1.36 -9.64
CA GLU A 36 4.07 2.27 -10.79
C GLU A 36 5.08 3.40 -10.56
N LEU A 37 5.35 3.73 -9.30
CA LEU A 37 6.29 4.78 -8.95
C LEU A 37 7.76 4.36 -9.07
N GLU A 38 8.04 3.08 -9.33
CA GLU A 38 9.40 2.63 -9.59
C GLU A 38 10.02 3.36 -10.78
N LYS A 39 9.21 3.71 -11.76
CA LYS A 39 9.65 4.51 -12.92
C LYS A 39 10.13 5.91 -12.54
N PHE A 40 9.73 6.40 -11.38
CA PHE A 40 10.18 7.69 -10.87
C PHE A 40 11.33 7.55 -9.87
N GLY A 41 11.83 6.35 -9.66
CA GLY A 41 12.97 6.08 -8.79
C GLY A 41 12.63 5.60 -7.39
N PHE A 42 11.37 5.38 -7.08
CA PHE A 42 10.97 4.80 -5.78
C PHE A 42 11.46 3.36 -5.69
N VAL A 43 11.95 2.99 -4.52
CA VAL A 43 12.35 1.60 -4.23
C VAL A 43 11.52 1.12 -3.04
N PHE A 44 10.87 -0.02 -3.19
CA PHE A 44 9.97 -0.54 -2.16
C PHE A 44 10.63 -1.67 -1.39
N GLY A 45 10.52 -1.60 -0.06
CA GLY A 45 10.87 -2.68 0.84
C GLY A 45 9.64 -3.49 1.22
N GLU A 46 9.51 -3.82 2.49
CA GLU A 46 8.36 -4.58 2.98
C GLU A 46 7.07 -3.78 2.94
N MET A 47 5.98 -4.47 2.64
CA MET A 47 4.62 -3.94 2.74
C MET A 47 3.75 -4.91 3.53
N GLY A 48 2.95 -4.38 4.43
CA GLY A 48 2.01 -5.17 5.21
C GLY A 48 0.62 -4.55 5.14
N PHE A 49 -0.40 -5.40 5.09
CA PHE A 49 -1.79 -4.97 4.91
C PHE A 49 -2.68 -5.55 6.02
N PRO A 50 -2.57 -5.03 7.25
CA PRO A 50 -3.40 -5.55 8.34
C PRO A 50 -4.83 -5.01 8.24
N VAL A 51 -5.64 -5.66 7.43
CA VAL A 51 -7.09 -5.52 7.27
C VAL A 51 -7.56 -4.14 6.77
N ASN A 52 -7.29 -3.07 7.50
CA ASN A 52 -7.86 -1.74 7.24
C ASN A 52 -6.80 -0.64 7.10
N HIS A 53 -5.55 -1.02 6.93
CA HIS A 53 -4.48 -0.05 6.67
C HIS A 53 -3.30 -0.75 6.00
N VAL A 54 -2.35 0.04 5.55
CA VAL A 54 -1.12 -0.46 4.96
C VAL A 54 0.07 0.17 5.67
N HIS A 55 1.06 -0.67 5.98
CA HIS A 55 2.40 -0.22 6.37
C HIS A 55 3.34 -0.51 5.21
N LEU A 56 4.13 0.47 4.83
CA LEU A 56 5.12 0.25 3.78
C LEU A 56 6.43 0.93 4.11
N ASP A 57 7.51 0.26 3.72
CA ASP A 57 8.87 0.75 3.81
C ASP A 57 9.30 1.12 2.40
N VAL A 58 9.67 2.38 2.17
CA VAL A 58 9.95 2.89 0.83
C VAL A 58 11.11 3.87 0.85
N ASP A 59 11.99 3.75 -0.15
CA ASP A 59 13.06 4.70 -0.41
C ASP A 59 12.54 5.74 -1.40
N VAL A 60 12.34 6.95 -0.91
CA VAL A 60 11.81 8.05 -1.70
C VAL A 60 12.96 8.82 -2.36
N PRO A 61 12.90 9.06 -3.68
CA PRO A 61 13.92 9.90 -4.32
C PRO A 61 14.02 11.27 -3.67
N LYS A 62 15.23 11.77 -3.51
CA LYS A 62 15.49 13.03 -2.81
C LYS A 62 14.82 14.25 -3.43
N ARG A 63 14.51 14.19 -4.73
CA ARG A 63 13.81 15.29 -5.41
C ARG A 63 12.37 15.46 -4.96
N TYR A 64 11.81 14.46 -4.26
CA TYR A 64 10.44 14.55 -3.72
C TYR A 64 10.47 14.73 -2.22
N SER A 65 9.65 15.63 -1.70
CA SER A 65 9.40 15.66 -0.26
C SER A 65 8.60 14.42 0.14
N ILE A 66 8.63 14.07 1.41
CA ILE A 66 7.83 12.95 1.92
C ILE A 66 6.35 13.19 1.68
N GLN A 67 5.89 14.43 1.87
CA GLN A 67 4.49 14.81 1.64
C GLN A 67 4.07 14.59 0.18
N VAL A 68 4.91 14.99 -0.77
CA VAL A 68 4.65 14.77 -2.20
C VAL A 68 4.66 13.28 -2.52
N ALA A 69 5.61 12.53 -1.94
CA ALA A 69 5.68 11.09 -2.12
C ALA A 69 4.41 10.40 -1.63
N GLU A 70 3.88 10.81 -0.49
CA GLU A 70 2.62 10.28 0.04
C GLU A 70 1.45 10.52 -0.91
N ILE A 71 1.37 11.73 -1.46
CA ILE A 71 0.35 12.08 -2.45
C ILE A 71 0.46 11.19 -3.69
N MET A 72 1.68 10.98 -4.19
CA MET A 72 1.93 10.13 -5.36
C MET A 72 1.52 8.68 -5.09
N LEU A 73 1.91 8.15 -3.94
CA LEU A 73 1.56 6.78 -3.53
C LEU A 73 0.05 6.60 -3.43
N LYS A 74 -0.62 7.53 -2.78
CA LYS A 74 -2.07 7.51 -2.62
C LYS A 74 -2.79 7.63 -3.96
N ASP A 75 -2.35 8.54 -4.82
CA ASP A 75 -2.98 8.78 -6.12
C ASP A 75 -2.89 7.55 -7.02
N HIS A 76 -1.70 6.99 -7.19
CA HIS A 76 -1.50 5.84 -8.06
C HIS A 76 -2.21 4.59 -7.55
N SER A 77 -2.14 4.32 -6.25
CA SER A 77 -2.82 3.16 -5.68
C SER A 77 -4.34 3.30 -5.74
N ALA A 78 -4.87 4.49 -5.45
CA ALA A 78 -6.30 4.72 -5.50
C ALA A 78 -6.86 4.56 -6.91
N LYS A 79 -6.19 5.11 -7.91
CA LYS A 79 -6.59 4.96 -9.32
C LYS A 79 -6.64 3.49 -9.73
N ARG A 80 -5.64 2.73 -9.32
CA ARG A 80 -5.56 1.31 -9.64
C ARG A 80 -6.68 0.52 -8.95
N ILE A 81 -6.93 0.80 -7.68
CA ILE A 81 -7.98 0.14 -6.91
C ILE A 81 -9.36 0.43 -7.52
N PHE A 82 -9.65 1.69 -7.83
CA PHE A 82 -10.93 2.05 -8.43
C PHE A 82 -11.12 1.44 -9.83
N ALA A 83 -10.04 1.36 -10.62
CA ALA A 83 -10.10 0.76 -11.95
C ALA A 83 -10.36 -0.74 -11.91
N GLU A 84 -9.71 -1.44 -11.01
CA GLU A 84 -9.78 -2.90 -10.93
C GLU A 84 -10.91 -3.40 -10.02
N HIS A 85 -11.41 -2.53 -9.14
CA HIS A 85 -12.49 -2.84 -8.21
C HIS A 85 -13.54 -1.71 -8.24
N PRO A 86 -14.33 -1.64 -9.32
CA PRO A 86 -15.26 -0.50 -9.50
C PRO A 86 -16.30 -0.36 -8.38
N GLY A 87 -16.55 -1.41 -7.63
CA GLY A 87 -17.45 -1.37 -6.49
C GLY A 87 -17.04 -0.36 -5.42
N PHE A 88 -15.74 -0.05 -5.32
CA PHE A 88 -15.28 0.96 -4.35
C PHE A 88 -15.79 2.36 -4.68
N ARG A 89 -16.10 2.66 -5.94
CA ARG A 89 -16.65 3.97 -6.30
C ARG A 89 -18.06 4.15 -5.75
N LYS A 90 -18.81 3.07 -5.57
CA LYS A 90 -20.12 3.11 -4.91
C LYS A 90 -19.98 3.42 -3.41
N ARG A 91 -18.93 2.86 -2.79
CA ARG A 91 -18.64 3.10 -1.38
C ARG A 91 -18.11 4.52 -1.13
N TYR A 92 -17.27 5.00 -2.06
CA TYR A 92 -16.67 6.32 -2.00
C TYR A 92 -17.06 7.09 -3.25
N PRO A 93 -18.29 7.63 -3.31
CA PRO A 93 -18.78 8.26 -4.54
C PRO A 93 -18.07 9.57 -4.87
N ARG A 94 -17.40 10.16 -3.87
CA ARG A 94 -16.68 11.43 -4.05
C ARG A 94 -15.25 11.29 -3.54
N GLY A 95 -14.31 11.89 -4.26
CA GLY A 95 -12.92 11.98 -3.83
C GLY A 95 -12.15 10.68 -3.95
N GLY A 96 -11.13 10.56 -3.11
CA GLY A 96 -10.19 9.44 -3.17
C GLY A 96 -10.56 8.28 -2.29
N PHE A 97 -9.71 7.27 -2.33
CA PHE A 97 -9.83 6.05 -1.56
C PHE A 97 -9.30 6.19 -0.13
N TRP A 98 -8.21 6.94 0.04
CA TRP A 98 -7.46 7.03 1.28
C TRP A 98 -7.98 8.14 2.20
N ALA A 99 -7.88 7.93 3.50
CA ALA A 99 -8.07 8.99 4.48
C ALA A 99 -6.97 10.04 4.33
N GLY A 100 -7.28 11.30 4.67
CA GLY A 100 -6.32 12.38 4.53
C GLY A 100 -5.23 12.40 5.59
N TRP A 101 -5.41 11.62 6.65
CA TRP A 101 -4.44 11.57 7.76
C TRP A 101 -3.54 10.34 7.62
N GLU A 102 -2.25 10.57 7.77
CA GLU A 102 -1.25 9.50 7.72
C GLU A 102 -0.13 9.76 8.71
N HIS A 103 0.48 8.68 9.14
CA HIS A 103 1.72 8.72 9.91
C HIS A 103 2.88 8.38 9.01
N HIS A 104 4.03 8.99 9.27
CA HIS A 104 5.27 8.53 8.66
C HIS A 104 6.38 8.62 9.70
N GLU A 105 7.37 7.77 9.53
CA GLU A 105 8.55 7.73 10.36
C GLU A 105 9.74 7.48 9.45
N SER A 106 10.72 8.37 9.49
CA SER A 106 11.94 8.21 8.70
C SER A 106 12.77 7.07 9.26
N THR A 107 13.19 6.15 8.39
CA THR A 107 14.09 5.07 8.75
C THR A 107 15.42 5.26 8.04
N GLY A 108 16.50 5.22 8.81
CA GLY A 108 17.84 5.22 8.25
C GLY A 108 18.22 3.83 7.78
N ARG A 109 19.38 3.75 7.11
CA ARG A 109 19.89 2.46 6.62
C ARG A 109 20.06 1.42 7.72
N LYS A 110 20.40 1.85 8.93
CA LYS A 110 20.62 0.97 10.09
C LYS A 110 19.33 0.32 10.56
N ASP A 111 18.22 1.03 10.41
CA ASP A 111 16.94 0.64 10.99
C ASP A 111 16.02 -0.02 10.00
N ARG A 112 16.43 -0.14 8.73
CA ARG A 112 15.60 -0.68 7.67
C ARG A 112 15.14 -2.11 7.94
N LYS A 113 16.05 -2.96 8.43
CA LYS A 113 15.70 -4.36 8.77
C LYS A 113 14.69 -4.41 9.90
N GLU A 114 14.85 -3.55 10.90
CA GLU A 114 13.93 -3.45 12.03
C GLU A 114 12.55 -2.98 11.58
N ALA A 115 12.50 -1.99 10.68
CA ALA A 115 11.25 -1.51 10.09
C ALA A 115 10.54 -2.60 9.30
N GLU A 116 11.27 -3.36 8.49
CA GLU A 116 10.72 -4.49 7.73
C GLU A 116 10.17 -5.58 8.66
N GLU A 117 10.91 -5.88 9.71
CA GLU A 117 10.51 -6.87 10.71
C GLU A 117 9.26 -6.42 11.47
N TYR A 118 9.20 -5.14 11.82
CA TYR A 118 8.04 -4.55 12.45
C TYR A 118 6.79 -4.70 11.57
N ILE A 119 6.91 -4.40 10.29
CA ILE A 119 5.79 -4.53 9.35
C ILE A 119 5.32 -5.99 9.27
N ARG A 120 6.24 -6.94 9.17
CA ARG A 120 5.90 -8.37 9.15
C ARG A 120 5.20 -8.80 10.44
N ASN A 121 5.68 -8.32 11.59
CA ASN A 121 5.11 -8.69 12.89
C ASN A 121 3.71 -8.10 13.10
N GLN A 122 3.41 -6.95 12.50
CA GLN A 122 2.08 -6.36 12.55
C GLN A 122 1.02 -7.31 11.97
N LEU A 123 1.36 -8.01 10.89
CA LEU A 123 0.44 -8.98 10.29
C LEU A 123 0.14 -10.14 11.25
N LYS A 124 1.14 -10.63 11.95
CA LYS A 124 0.97 -11.72 12.93
C LYS A 124 0.16 -11.25 14.14
N HIS A 125 0.41 -10.02 14.59
CA HIS A 125 -0.23 -9.46 15.79
C HIS A 125 -1.73 -9.24 15.60
N HIS A 126 -2.15 -8.93 14.39
CA HIS A 126 -3.55 -8.63 14.09
C HIS A 126 -4.36 -9.86 13.69
N ASN A 127 -3.76 -11.06 13.70
CA ASN A 127 -4.43 -12.30 13.29
C ASN A 127 -5.18 -12.13 11.96
N VAL A 128 -4.51 -11.53 10.98
CA VAL A 128 -5.14 -11.18 9.72
C VAL A 128 -5.38 -12.45 8.89
N THR A 129 -6.63 -12.72 8.56
CA THR A 129 -6.99 -13.73 7.58
C THR A 129 -7.24 -13.04 6.25
N ILE A 130 -6.43 -13.36 5.25
CA ILE A 130 -6.55 -12.81 3.91
C ILE A 130 -7.23 -13.84 3.02
N ILE A 131 -8.27 -13.40 2.33
CA ILE A 131 -9.00 -14.24 1.37
C ILE A 131 -8.33 -14.09 0.00
N ASP A 132 -7.88 -15.20 -0.57
CA ASP A 132 -7.31 -15.18 -1.92
C ASP A 132 -8.44 -15.30 -2.95
N ASP A 133 -9.06 -14.18 -3.26
CA ASP A 133 -10.16 -14.09 -4.21
C ASP A 133 -9.71 -14.17 -5.67
N ARG A 134 -8.41 -14.18 -5.95
CA ARG A 134 -7.87 -14.38 -7.29
C ARG A 134 -8.18 -15.77 -7.80
N GLN A 135 -8.10 -16.76 -6.93
CA GLN A 135 -8.40 -18.15 -7.24
C GLN A 135 -9.86 -18.33 -7.67
N GLN A 136 -10.77 -17.65 -7.00
CA GLN A 136 -12.19 -17.68 -7.32
C GLN A 136 -12.50 -17.13 -8.71
N LYS A 137 -11.83 -16.06 -9.11
CA LYS A 137 -11.96 -15.46 -10.43
C LYS A 137 -11.53 -16.43 -11.52
N LEU A 138 -10.40 -17.11 -11.33
CA LEU A 138 -9.91 -18.10 -12.29
C LEU A 138 -10.87 -19.27 -12.44
N THR A 139 -11.41 -19.75 -11.33
CA THR A 139 -12.39 -20.84 -11.33
C THR A 139 -13.66 -20.44 -12.07
N ALA A 140 -14.15 -19.23 -11.86
CA ALA A 140 -15.32 -18.71 -12.55
C ALA A 140 -15.10 -18.64 -14.07
N PHE A 141 -13.91 -18.25 -14.51
CA PHE A 141 -13.56 -18.22 -15.93
C PHE A 141 -13.48 -19.61 -16.54
N SER A 142 -12.92 -20.56 -15.82
CA SER A 142 -12.78 -21.92 -16.34
C SER A 142 -14.08 -22.71 -16.33
N ALA A 143 -15.06 -22.31 -15.54
CA ALA A 143 -16.39 -22.92 -15.49
C ALA A 143 -17.33 -22.40 -16.60
N GLY A 144 -16.97 -21.28 -17.22
CA GLY A 144 -17.70 -20.74 -18.36
C GLY A 144 -17.14 -21.27 -19.68
#